data_445432dfe96506dbc4eccb18b7127684
#
_entry.id   445432dfe96506dbc4eccb18b7127684
#
_cell.length_a   1.000
_cell.length_b   1.000
_cell.length_c   1.000
_cell.angle_alpha   90.00
_cell.angle_beta   90.00
_cell.angle_gamma   90.00
#
_symmetry.space_group_name_H-M   'P 1'
#
loop_
_entity.id
_entity.type
_entity.pdbx_description
1 polymer ?
#
loop_
_entity_poly.entity_id
_entity_poly.type
_entity_poly.pdbx_seq_one_letter_code
_entity_poly.pdbx_strand_id
1 'polypeptide(L)'
;GVTGVIVSRKTADLFQPKTIRATMGSIYRMPFLEVERPAEFLSRLTERGIRTFAAHLKGTESYRTQDYTGPTAILIGNEGNGLSGELAGKADKLVRIPMEGRVESLNAAIASAIFMYEVHGQRAIEQGV
;
A
#
# COMPACT_ATOMS: atom_id res chain seq x y z
N GLY A 1 -10.59 6.69 4.04
CA GLY A 1 -9.56 7.25 4.92
C GLY A 1 -8.19 7.41 4.28
N VAL A 2 -8.01 7.00 3.00
CA VAL A 2 -6.78 7.25 2.24
C VAL A 2 -6.68 8.74 1.92
N THR A 3 -5.52 9.33 2.17
CA THR A 3 -5.29 10.77 1.97
C THR A 3 -4.50 11.10 0.70
N GLY A 4 -3.86 10.11 0.09
CA GLY A 4 -3.13 10.26 -1.16
C GLY A 4 -2.62 8.93 -1.69
N VAL A 5 -2.31 8.92 -2.98
CA VAL A 5 -1.76 7.76 -3.69
C VAL A 5 -0.43 8.15 -4.32
N ILE A 6 0.57 7.30 -4.15
CA ILE A 6 1.88 7.47 -4.78
C ILE A 6 2.05 6.36 -5.80
N VAL A 7 2.37 6.75 -7.02
CA VAL A 7 2.58 5.81 -8.12
C VAL A 7 4.01 5.95 -8.67
N SER A 8 4.62 4.83 -9.01
CA SER A 8 5.89 4.85 -9.71
C SER A 8 5.68 4.98 -11.23
N ARG A 9 6.66 5.45 -11.96
CA ARG A 9 6.61 5.55 -13.43
C ARG A 9 6.31 4.23 -14.15
N LYS A 10 6.58 3.12 -13.51
CA LYS A 10 6.27 1.78 -14.06
C LYS A 10 4.84 1.32 -13.78
N THR A 11 4.07 2.13 -13.05
CA THR A 11 2.65 1.87 -12.82
C THR A 11 1.86 2.16 -14.11
N ALA A 12 0.72 1.47 -14.29
CA ALA A 12 -0.16 1.73 -15.43
C ALA A 12 -0.58 3.20 -15.47
N ASP A 13 -0.81 3.72 -16.67
CA ASP A 13 -1.31 5.08 -16.85
C ASP A 13 -2.65 5.26 -16.13
N LEU A 14 -2.68 6.19 -15.18
CA LEU A 14 -3.86 6.48 -14.38
C LEU A 14 -5.02 7.04 -15.20
N PHE A 15 -4.72 7.68 -16.33
CA PHE A 15 -5.73 8.32 -17.18
C PHE A 15 -6.21 7.45 -18.34
N GLN A 16 -5.83 6.18 -18.38
CA GLN A 16 -6.46 5.24 -19.32
C GLN A 16 -7.97 5.16 -19.07
N PRO A 17 -8.79 5.12 -20.12
CA PRO A 17 -10.25 5.04 -19.96
C PRO A 17 -10.71 3.92 -19.03
N LYS A 18 -10.05 2.76 -19.08
CA LYS A 18 -10.35 1.63 -18.20
C LYS A 18 -10.07 1.96 -16.73
N THR A 19 -8.95 2.62 -16.43
CA THR A 19 -8.60 3.04 -15.08
C THR A 19 -9.56 4.08 -14.56
N ILE A 20 -9.84 5.12 -15.35
CA ILE A 20 -10.79 6.18 -14.99
C ILE A 20 -12.16 5.60 -14.65
N ARG A 21 -12.68 4.69 -15.48
CA ARG A 21 -13.96 4.01 -15.22
C ARG A 21 -13.93 3.19 -13.92
N ALA A 22 -12.86 2.47 -13.66
CA ALA A 22 -12.71 1.66 -12.45
C ALA A 22 -12.71 2.49 -11.17
N THR A 23 -12.26 3.74 -11.22
CA THR A 23 -12.20 4.64 -10.05
C THR A 23 -13.54 5.27 -9.70
N MET A 24 -14.55 5.15 -10.55
CA MET A 24 -15.87 5.76 -10.35
C MET A 24 -15.78 7.26 -10.01
N GLY A 25 -14.86 7.98 -10.64
CA GLY A 25 -14.61 9.41 -10.43
C GLY A 25 -13.68 9.75 -9.27
N SER A 26 -13.24 8.79 -8.49
CA SER A 26 -12.32 9.05 -7.36
C SER A 26 -10.98 9.61 -7.81
N ILE A 27 -10.52 9.29 -9.01
CA ILE A 27 -9.27 9.83 -9.57
C ILE A 27 -9.25 11.36 -9.63
N TYR A 28 -10.40 12.01 -9.76
CA TYR A 28 -10.50 13.47 -9.80
C TYR A 28 -10.53 14.12 -8.41
N ARG A 29 -10.64 13.32 -7.36
CA ARG A 29 -10.75 13.81 -5.98
C ARG A 29 -9.59 13.34 -5.10
N MET A 30 -8.92 12.27 -5.46
CA MET A 30 -7.81 11.71 -4.69
C MET A 30 -6.49 12.36 -5.13
N PRO A 31 -5.77 13.03 -4.24
CA PRO A 31 -4.42 13.49 -4.54
C PRO A 31 -3.51 12.31 -4.91
N PHE A 32 -2.77 12.45 -5.99
CA PHE A 32 -1.75 11.45 -6.33
C PHE A 32 -0.45 12.13 -6.78
N LEU A 33 0.64 11.43 -6.60
CA LEU A 33 1.97 11.86 -6.98
C LEU A 33 2.67 10.74 -7.74
N GLU A 34 3.15 11.04 -8.94
CA GLU A 34 4.05 10.15 -9.67
C GLU A 34 5.49 10.40 -9.25
N VAL A 35 6.22 9.33 -8.94
CA VAL A 35 7.62 9.40 -8.51
C VAL A 35 8.51 8.58 -9.42
N GLU A 36 9.66 9.15 -9.78
CA GLU A 36 10.67 8.45 -10.59
C GLU A 36 11.46 7.42 -9.78
N ARG A 37 11.77 7.77 -8.54
CA ARG A 37 12.64 7.02 -7.63
C ARG A 37 11.90 6.68 -6.34
N PRO A 38 11.05 5.64 -6.37
CA PRO A 38 10.22 5.28 -5.23
C PRO A 38 11.03 5.00 -3.96
N ALA A 39 12.21 4.39 -4.07
CA ALA A 39 13.05 4.06 -2.93
C ALA A 39 13.57 5.32 -2.20
N GLU A 40 13.98 6.36 -2.95
CA GLU A 40 14.37 7.64 -2.35
C GLU A 40 13.17 8.34 -1.71
N PHE A 41 12.01 8.25 -2.34
CA PHE A 41 10.79 8.81 -1.79
C PHE A 41 10.39 8.14 -0.47
N LEU A 42 10.58 6.84 -0.36
CA LEU A 42 10.36 6.09 0.87
C LEU A 42 11.17 6.64 2.04
N SER A 43 12.44 6.95 1.80
CA SER A 43 13.31 7.56 2.81
C SER A 43 12.74 8.89 3.31
N ARG A 44 12.18 9.71 2.40
CA ARG A 44 11.53 10.98 2.79
C ARG A 44 10.28 10.77 3.64
N LEU A 45 9.52 9.71 3.40
CA LEU A 45 8.37 9.36 4.23
C LEU A 45 8.83 9.02 5.66
N THR A 46 9.84 8.17 5.78
CA THR A 46 10.42 7.79 7.07
C THR A 46 10.97 8.99 7.84
N GLU A 47 11.68 9.90 7.19
CA GLU A 47 12.17 11.16 7.79
C GLU A 47 11.04 12.04 8.33
N ARG A 48 9.85 11.94 7.76
CA ARG A 48 8.65 12.66 8.21
C ARG A 48 7.81 11.90 9.23
N GLY A 49 8.31 10.79 9.74
CA GLY A 49 7.61 9.96 10.73
C GLY A 49 6.45 9.15 10.16
N ILE A 50 6.40 8.95 8.85
CA ILE A 50 5.41 8.09 8.21
C ILE A 50 5.97 6.67 8.17
N ARG A 51 5.32 5.75 8.87
CA ARG A 51 5.73 4.34 8.89
C ARG A 51 5.32 3.65 7.59
N THR A 52 6.22 2.86 7.05
CA THR A 52 6.05 2.19 5.76
C THR A 52 5.93 0.68 5.94
N PHE A 53 4.86 0.11 5.42
CA PHE A 53 4.57 -1.32 5.48
C PHE A 53 4.48 -1.88 4.06
N ALA A 54 5.35 -2.79 3.73
CA ALA A 54 5.34 -3.45 2.43
C ALA A 54 4.59 -4.78 2.51
N ALA A 55 3.54 -4.90 1.71
CA ALA A 55 2.85 -6.16 1.52
C ALA A 55 3.75 -7.12 0.72
N HIS A 56 4.25 -8.15 1.36
CA HIS A 56 5.27 -9.01 0.77
C HIS A 56 5.14 -10.46 1.22
N LEU A 57 5.35 -11.41 0.31
CA LEU A 57 5.27 -12.84 0.59
C LEU A 57 6.27 -13.30 1.66
N LYS A 58 7.45 -12.68 1.69
CA LYS A 58 8.48 -12.96 2.70
C LYS A 58 8.25 -12.25 4.04
N GLY A 59 7.14 -11.54 4.20
CA GLY A 59 6.77 -10.95 5.48
C GLY A 59 6.63 -12.04 6.54
N THR A 60 7.29 -11.87 7.67
CA THR A 60 7.21 -12.81 8.80
C THR A 60 6.06 -12.50 9.73
N GLU A 61 5.60 -11.27 9.71
CA GLU A 61 4.53 -10.80 10.57
C GLU A 61 3.20 -10.66 9.81
N SER A 62 2.10 -10.96 10.49
CA SER A 62 0.77 -10.71 9.93
C SER A 62 0.49 -9.22 9.86
N TYR A 63 -0.24 -8.80 8.83
CA TYR A 63 -0.70 -7.42 8.70
C TYR A 63 -1.58 -6.98 9.89
N ARG A 64 -2.30 -7.91 10.54
CA ARG A 64 -3.18 -7.64 11.69
C ARG A 64 -2.44 -7.34 12.99
N THR A 65 -1.19 -7.73 13.09
CA THR A 65 -0.41 -7.55 14.33
C THR A 65 0.34 -6.22 14.36
N GLN A 66 0.18 -5.39 13.34
CA GLN A 66 0.84 -4.10 13.23
C GLN A 66 -0.04 -2.98 13.79
N ASP A 67 0.60 -1.95 14.26
CA ASP A 67 -0.06 -0.71 14.68
C ASP A 67 -0.07 0.28 13.49
N TYR A 68 -1.27 0.60 13.01
CA TYR A 68 -1.51 1.55 11.92
C TYR A 68 -2.17 2.85 12.40
N THR A 69 -2.22 3.13 13.67
CA THR A 69 -2.91 4.31 14.21
C THR A 69 -2.22 5.61 13.85
N GLY A 70 -0.88 5.61 13.76
CA GLY A 70 -0.09 6.75 13.32
C GLY A 70 -0.04 6.94 11.80
N PRO A 71 0.72 7.94 11.31
CA PRO A 71 0.92 8.15 9.88
C PRO A 71 1.50 6.91 9.21
N THR A 72 0.82 6.41 8.18
CA THR A 72 1.09 5.10 7.58
C THR A 72 1.09 5.16 6.07
N ALA A 73 2.04 4.51 5.44
CA ALA A 73 2.05 4.23 4.01
C ALA A 73 2.12 2.71 3.78
N ILE A 74 1.22 2.21 2.94
CA ILE A 74 1.18 0.80 2.53
C ILE A 74 1.76 0.69 1.13
N LEU A 75 2.73 -0.18 0.95
CA LEU A 75 3.36 -0.46 -0.33
C LEU A 75 2.77 -1.72 -0.93
N ILE A 76 2.24 -1.60 -2.13
CA ILE A 76 1.68 -2.72 -2.90
C ILE A 76 2.49 -2.86 -4.20
N GLY A 77 2.97 -4.04 -4.47
CA GLY A 77 3.65 -4.37 -5.71
C GLY A 77 2.70 -4.71 -6.84
N ASN A 78 3.23 -4.82 -8.06
CA ASN A 78 2.44 -5.30 -9.19
C ASN A 78 2.22 -6.83 -9.10
N GLU A 79 1.25 -7.30 -9.85
CA GLU A 79 0.81 -8.70 -9.83
C GLU A 79 1.86 -9.69 -10.42
N GLY A 80 2.71 -9.20 -11.32
CA GLY A 80 3.73 -10.03 -11.96
C GLY A 80 4.99 -10.22 -11.12
N ASN A 81 5.57 -9.13 -10.65
CA ASN A 81 6.89 -9.12 -10.01
C ASN A 81 6.86 -8.70 -8.53
N GLY A 82 5.70 -8.31 -8.00
CA GLY A 82 5.59 -7.76 -6.65
C GLY A 82 6.36 -6.45 -6.49
N LEU A 83 6.81 -6.18 -5.26
CA LEU A 83 7.68 -5.04 -4.97
C LEU A 83 9.13 -5.38 -5.34
N SER A 84 9.88 -4.39 -5.81
CA SER A 84 11.32 -4.56 -6.00
C SER A 84 12.02 -4.86 -4.67
N GLY A 85 13.13 -5.61 -4.73
CA GLY A 85 13.93 -5.90 -3.54
C GLY A 85 14.44 -4.64 -2.86
N GLU A 86 14.72 -3.57 -3.61
CA GLU A 86 15.12 -2.28 -3.08
C GLU A 86 14.01 -1.62 -2.27
N LEU A 87 12.78 -1.58 -2.77
CA LEU A 87 11.63 -1.03 -2.04
C LEU A 87 11.29 -1.86 -0.81
N ALA A 88 11.25 -3.17 -0.95
CA ALA A 88 11.00 -4.08 0.16
C ALA A 88 12.05 -3.92 1.26
N GLY A 89 13.33 -3.77 0.89
CA GLY A 89 14.43 -3.58 1.84
C GLY A 89 14.42 -2.23 2.56
N LYS A 90 13.80 -1.21 1.98
CA LYS A 90 13.68 0.13 2.59
C LYS A 90 12.40 0.36 3.38
N ALA A 91 11.41 -0.49 3.25
CA ALA A 91 10.20 -0.42 4.07
C ALA A 91 10.54 -0.69 5.55
N ASP A 92 9.84 -0.02 6.46
CA ASP A 92 10.04 -0.25 7.89
C ASP A 92 9.63 -1.66 8.29
N LYS A 93 8.60 -2.20 7.67
CA LYS A 93 8.10 -3.56 7.93
C LYS A 93 7.70 -4.27 6.65
N LEU A 94 8.04 -5.56 6.57
CA LEU A 94 7.47 -6.50 5.61
C LEU A 94 6.34 -7.25 6.29
N VAL A 95 5.14 -7.11 5.78
CA VAL A 95 3.95 -7.73 6.35
C VAL A 95 3.22 -8.58 5.32
N ARG A 96 2.56 -9.62 5.78
CA ARG A 96 1.81 -10.50 4.90
C ARG A 96 0.35 -10.62 5.31
N ILE A 97 -0.49 -10.86 4.32
CA ILE A 97 -1.83 -11.40 4.54
C ILE A 97 -1.66 -12.92 4.62
N PRO A 98 -1.97 -13.56 5.76
CA PRO A 98 -1.88 -15.01 5.87
C PRO A 98 -2.76 -15.69 4.82
N MET A 99 -2.19 -16.66 4.11
CA MET A 99 -2.88 -17.43 3.10
C MET A 99 -2.97 -18.90 3.52
N GLU A 100 -4.08 -19.53 3.22
CA GLU A 100 -4.28 -20.95 3.41
C GLU A 100 -4.33 -21.66 2.04
N GLY A 101 -3.90 -22.90 2.00
CA GLY A 101 -3.88 -23.68 0.77
C GLY A 101 -2.65 -23.41 -0.09
N ARG A 102 -2.84 -23.51 -1.42
CA ARG A 102 -1.73 -23.47 -2.40
C ARG A 102 -1.54 -22.11 -3.07
N VAL A 103 -2.43 -21.18 -2.83
CA VAL A 103 -2.36 -19.83 -3.41
C VAL A 103 -1.43 -18.99 -2.55
N GLU A 104 -0.41 -18.41 -3.16
CA GLU A 104 0.64 -17.65 -2.44
C GLU A 104 0.31 -16.18 -2.26
N SER A 105 -0.51 -15.60 -3.15
CA SER A 105 -0.80 -14.17 -3.13
C SER A 105 -2.22 -13.85 -3.58
N LEU A 106 -2.73 -12.71 -3.16
CA LEU A 106 -3.99 -12.13 -3.61
C LEU A 106 -3.75 -11.15 -4.76
N ASN A 107 -4.79 -10.90 -5.54
CA ASN A 107 -4.83 -9.76 -6.47
C ASN A 107 -4.45 -8.47 -5.74
N ALA A 108 -3.67 -7.61 -6.39
CA ALA A 108 -3.14 -6.40 -5.79
C ALA A 108 -4.23 -5.44 -5.27
N ALA A 109 -5.33 -5.29 -6.01
CA ALA A 109 -6.46 -4.44 -5.57
C ALA A 109 -7.16 -5.01 -4.33
N ILE A 110 -7.32 -6.33 -4.27
CA ILE A 110 -7.91 -7.02 -3.11
C ILE A 110 -6.97 -6.88 -1.90
N ALA A 111 -5.69 -7.13 -2.06
CA ALA A 111 -4.70 -6.93 -1.00
C ALA A 111 -4.73 -5.48 -0.48
N SER A 112 -4.76 -4.51 -1.39
CA SER A 112 -4.86 -3.08 -1.03
C SER A 112 -6.11 -2.78 -0.21
N ALA A 113 -7.25 -3.33 -0.60
CA ALA A 113 -8.51 -3.13 0.13
C ALA A 113 -8.43 -3.71 1.55
N ILE A 114 -7.86 -4.89 1.72
CA ILE A 114 -7.68 -5.52 3.03
C ILE A 114 -6.83 -4.64 3.94
N PHE A 115 -5.69 -4.14 3.46
CA PHE A 115 -4.84 -3.23 4.23
C PHE A 115 -5.55 -1.92 4.57
N MET A 116 -6.23 -1.31 3.59
CA MET A 116 -6.94 -0.05 3.81
C MET A 116 -8.02 -0.17 4.89
N TYR A 117 -8.76 -1.28 4.90
CA TYR A 117 -9.79 -1.52 5.92
C TYR A 117 -9.20 -1.88 7.28
N GLU A 118 -8.07 -2.56 7.34
CA GLU A 118 -7.38 -2.78 8.62
C GLU A 118 -6.93 -1.45 9.24
N VAL A 119 -6.29 -0.59 8.45
CA VAL A 119 -5.88 0.76 8.89
C VAL A 119 -7.09 1.57 9.35
N HIS A 120 -8.16 1.56 8.56
CA HIS A 120 -9.39 2.28 8.89
C HIS A 120 -10.02 1.75 10.17
N GLY A 121 -10.12 0.43 10.33
CA GLY A 121 -10.70 -0.20 11.50
C GLY A 121 -9.96 0.16 12.79
N GLN A 122 -8.64 0.10 12.79
CA GLN A 122 -7.84 0.48 13.96
C GLN A 122 -8.06 1.94 14.35
N ARG A 123 -8.05 2.85 13.37
CA ARG A 123 -8.27 4.29 13.62
C ARG A 123 -9.70 4.60 14.06
N ALA A 124 -10.69 3.88 13.54
CA ALA A 124 -12.08 4.03 13.97
C ALA A 124 -12.25 3.63 15.44
N ILE A 125 -11.63 2.53 15.87
CA ILE A 125 -11.64 2.10 17.28
C ILE A 125 -10.98 3.14 18.17
N GLU A 126 -9.83 3.67 17.78
CA GLU A 126 -9.12 4.71 18.54
C GLU A 126 -9.98 5.97 18.70
N GLN A 127 -10.76 6.33 17.69
CA GLN A 127 -11.67 7.48 17.71
C GLN A 127 -13.01 7.20 18.41
N GLY A 128 -13.23 5.97 18.88
CA GLY A 128 -14.48 5.57 19.55
C GLY A 128 -15.67 5.40 18.59
N VAL A 129 -15.39 5.09 17.34
CA VAL A 129 -16.42 4.91 16.29
C VAL A 129 -16.68 3.43 16.03
#